data_cfd2f82164769c5b573ed23242d95c2a
#
_entry.id   cfd2f82164769c5b573ed23242d95c2a
#
_cell.length_a   1.000
_cell.length_b   1.000
_cell.length_c   1.000
_cell.angle_alpha   90.00
_cell.angle_beta   90.00
_cell.angle_gamma   90.00
#
_symmetry.space_group_name_H-M   'P 1'
#
loop_
_entity.id
_entity.type
_entity.pdbx_description
1 polymer ?
#
loop_
_entity_poly.entity_id
_entity_poly.type
_entity_poly.pdbx_seq_one_letter_code
_entity_poly.pdbx_strand_id
1 'polypeptide(L)'
;MRPEPLLNLLHSVQNQTLYPDEIVIVDGSVNGETEIAVKKNEFRNLKYFLVSDEHRGLTKQRNFGISKVAEDSEIVCFLDDDTVLESDYFAETIKTFQTNSDVSGVGGVAINEYKWKLQEQNVLYNKNKFYLFEGYYYKEGLRNVMRNYLGLASNLGPGKMPDYSHGRTCGFPMTGKTYEVDLLIGMSMSFRKSVFDKINFSRFFEGYGLYEDADFSLRALQFGKNVVNTKVRLSHFHAPSGRPNQYQYGKMVVKNGWYVWRIKTPNPSFKNRFKWNAITILLTLIRFSNTFTDKSKKAALTESFGRMVEWWTLIFNKKKR
;
A
#
# COMPACT_ATOMS: atom_id res chain seq x y z
N MET A 1 -9.09 16.03 -6.17
CA MET A 1 -7.67 15.75 -6.50
C MET A 1 -6.82 16.94 -6.10
N ARG A 2 -5.52 16.86 -6.18
CA ARG A 2 -4.56 17.85 -5.68
C ARG A 2 -3.68 18.27 -6.88
N PRO A 3 -3.95 19.41 -7.52
CA PRO A 3 -3.28 19.78 -8.77
C PRO A 3 -1.75 19.80 -8.67
N GLU A 4 -1.19 20.41 -7.62
CA GLU A 4 0.27 20.58 -7.47
C GLU A 4 1.00 19.23 -7.28
N PRO A 5 0.62 18.33 -6.35
CA PRO A 5 1.22 17.00 -6.27
C PRO A 5 1.13 16.23 -7.59
N LEU A 6 -0.03 16.22 -8.26
CA LEU A 6 -0.18 15.55 -9.54
C LEU A 6 0.75 16.10 -10.62
N LEU A 7 0.93 17.43 -10.70
CA LEU A 7 1.87 18.05 -11.65
C LEU A 7 3.31 17.61 -11.36
N ASN A 8 3.72 17.53 -10.09
CA ASN A 8 5.05 17.06 -9.72
C ASN A 8 5.27 15.60 -10.17
N LEU A 9 4.27 14.73 -9.99
CA LEU A 9 4.31 13.38 -10.54
C LEU A 9 4.45 13.40 -12.07
N LEU A 10 3.60 14.14 -12.78
CA LEU A 10 3.60 14.19 -14.25
C LEU A 10 4.91 14.75 -14.81
N HIS A 11 5.52 15.75 -14.19
CA HIS A 11 6.86 16.22 -14.55
C HIS A 11 7.94 15.16 -14.32
N SER A 12 7.84 14.36 -13.25
CA SER A 12 8.76 13.24 -13.07
C SER A 12 8.56 12.14 -14.12
N VAL A 13 7.33 11.96 -14.61
CA VAL A 13 7.04 11.07 -15.76
C VAL A 13 7.65 11.61 -17.04
N GLN A 14 7.61 12.92 -17.30
CA GLN A 14 8.26 13.52 -18.48
C GLN A 14 9.77 13.25 -18.53
N ASN A 15 10.40 13.13 -17.36
CA ASN A 15 11.84 12.93 -17.22
C ASN A 15 12.26 11.43 -17.21
N GLN A 16 11.36 10.51 -17.53
CA GLN A 16 11.68 9.09 -17.54
C GLN A 16 12.53 8.69 -18.74
N THR A 17 13.51 7.83 -18.52
CA THR A 17 14.34 7.23 -19.59
C THR A 17 13.54 6.29 -20.49
N LEU A 18 12.50 5.65 -19.96
CA LEU A 18 11.47 4.92 -20.69
C LEU A 18 10.13 5.63 -20.46
N TYR A 19 9.67 6.40 -21.44
CA TYR A 19 8.41 7.12 -21.35
C TYR A 19 7.23 6.15 -21.56
N PRO A 20 6.12 6.27 -20.78
CA PRO A 20 4.97 5.39 -20.95
C PRO A 20 4.23 5.65 -22.27
N ASP A 21 3.70 4.58 -22.87
CA ASP A 21 2.91 4.66 -24.11
C ASP A 21 1.58 5.36 -23.88
N GLU A 22 1.06 5.32 -22.64
CA GLU A 22 -0.19 5.94 -22.24
C GLU A 22 -0.13 6.42 -20.79
N ILE A 23 -0.73 7.58 -20.52
CA ILE A 23 -0.97 8.11 -19.17
C ILE A 23 -2.48 8.30 -19.00
N VAL A 24 -3.09 7.62 -18.04
CA VAL A 24 -4.53 7.70 -17.76
C VAL A 24 -4.74 8.39 -16.42
N ILE A 25 -5.30 9.60 -16.43
CA ILE A 25 -5.69 10.34 -15.24
C ILE A 25 -7.19 10.19 -15.01
N VAL A 26 -7.58 9.67 -13.86
CA VAL A 26 -8.98 9.55 -13.43
C VAL A 26 -9.22 10.48 -12.26
N ASP A 27 -9.81 11.63 -12.53
CA ASP A 27 -10.06 12.67 -11.53
C ASP A 27 -11.46 12.56 -10.93
N GLY A 28 -11.54 12.34 -9.61
CA GLY A 28 -12.77 12.36 -8.83
C GLY A 28 -13.04 13.69 -8.11
N SER A 29 -12.34 14.79 -8.46
CA SER A 29 -12.61 16.09 -7.85
C SER A 29 -13.97 16.64 -8.26
N VAL A 30 -14.51 17.56 -7.43
CA VAL A 30 -15.79 18.24 -7.70
C VAL A 30 -15.62 19.57 -8.44
N ASN A 31 -14.37 20.03 -8.58
CA ASN A 31 -14.00 21.26 -9.27
C ASN A 31 -13.10 20.97 -10.46
N GLY A 32 -12.97 21.92 -11.39
CA GLY A 32 -12.14 21.78 -12.59
C GLY A 32 -10.67 22.19 -12.42
N GLU A 33 -10.19 22.45 -11.20
CA GLU A 33 -8.84 22.97 -10.96
C GLU A 33 -7.75 22.05 -11.49
N THR A 34 -7.90 20.75 -11.27
CA THR A 34 -6.93 19.75 -11.75
C THR A 34 -6.92 19.67 -13.28
N GLU A 35 -8.08 19.71 -13.92
CA GLU A 35 -8.20 19.70 -15.37
C GLU A 35 -7.52 20.92 -15.99
N ILE A 36 -7.78 22.12 -15.42
CA ILE A 36 -7.15 23.36 -15.85
C ILE A 36 -5.62 23.28 -15.69
N ALA A 37 -5.15 22.76 -14.55
CA ALA A 37 -3.72 22.63 -14.29
C ALA A 37 -3.04 21.68 -15.26
N VAL A 38 -3.66 20.51 -15.54
CA VAL A 38 -3.12 19.53 -16.49
C VAL A 38 -3.13 20.07 -17.92
N LYS A 39 -4.21 20.75 -18.36
CA LYS A 39 -4.31 21.33 -19.71
C LYS A 39 -3.36 22.49 -19.97
N LYS A 40 -2.88 23.18 -18.94
CA LYS A 40 -1.85 24.22 -19.08
C LYS A 40 -0.45 23.67 -19.37
N ASN A 41 -0.26 22.37 -19.13
CA ASN A 41 0.99 21.67 -19.36
C ASN A 41 0.76 20.64 -20.47
N GLU A 42 1.63 20.57 -21.44
CA GLU A 42 1.54 19.60 -22.54
C GLU A 42 2.24 18.31 -22.13
N PHE A 43 1.45 17.31 -21.70
CA PHE A 43 1.93 15.95 -21.41
C PHE A 43 1.61 15.02 -22.58
N ARG A 44 2.64 14.42 -23.15
CA ARG A 44 2.48 13.47 -24.25
C ARG A 44 1.74 12.21 -23.78
N ASN A 45 0.88 11.65 -24.63
CA ASN A 45 0.14 10.41 -24.39
C ASN A 45 -0.82 10.44 -23.18
N LEU A 46 -1.21 11.61 -22.69
CA LEU A 46 -2.07 11.77 -21.54
C LEU A 46 -3.55 11.81 -21.94
N LYS A 47 -4.34 10.94 -21.31
CA LYS A 47 -5.80 10.93 -21.34
C LYS A 47 -6.35 11.32 -19.98
N TYR A 48 -7.16 12.36 -19.93
CA TYR A 48 -7.76 12.87 -18.70
C TYR A 48 -9.26 12.59 -18.66
N PHE A 49 -9.74 12.04 -17.55
CA PHE A 49 -11.14 11.72 -17.30
C PHE A 49 -11.59 12.31 -15.96
N LEU A 50 -12.45 13.32 -16.02
CA LEU A 50 -13.21 13.77 -14.86
C LEU A 50 -14.40 12.83 -14.66
N VAL A 51 -14.51 12.20 -13.50
CA VAL A 51 -15.57 11.22 -13.24
C VAL A 51 -16.65 11.76 -12.32
N SER A 52 -17.89 11.31 -12.55
CA SER A 52 -19.06 11.59 -11.72
C SER A 52 -18.99 10.83 -10.38
N ASP A 53 -19.95 11.09 -9.49
CA ASP A 53 -20.08 10.44 -8.18
C ASP A 53 -20.16 8.91 -8.26
N GLU A 54 -20.71 8.39 -9.35
CA GLU A 54 -20.78 6.94 -9.59
C GLU A 54 -19.42 6.27 -9.60
N HIS A 55 -18.42 6.93 -10.19
CA HIS A 55 -17.04 6.44 -10.32
C HIS A 55 -16.06 7.09 -9.32
N ARG A 56 -16.54 7.93 -8.40
CA ARG A 56 -15.69 8.58 -7.41
C ARG A 56 -15.33 7.64 -6.26
N GLY A 57 -14.06 7.68 -5.85
CA GLY A 57 -13.45 6.83 -4.81
C GLY A 57 -12.37 5.93 -5.37
N LEU A 58 -11.34 5.64 -4.56
CA LEU A 58 -10.07 5.06 -5.01
C LEU A 58 -10.25 3.80 -5.89
N THR A 59 -10.96 2.79 -5.40
CA THR A 59 -11.17 1.52 -6.13
C THR A 59 -12.02 1.69 -7.39
N LYS A 60 -13.02 2.58 -7.33
CA LYS A 60 -13.87 2.90 -8.48
C LYS A 60 -13.07 3.61 -9.58
N GLN A 61 -12.25 4.60 -9.19
CA GLN A 61 -11.38 5.33 -10.13
C GLN A 61 -10.34 4.40 -10.77
N ARG A 62 -9.73 3.50 -9.99
CA ARG A 62 -8.79 2.50 -10.54
C ARG A 62 -9.47 1.56 -11.53
N ASN A 63 -10.65 1.01 -11.18
CA ASN A 63 -11.42 0.16 -12.11
C ASN A 63 -11.87 0.91 -13.37
N PHE A 64 -12.27 2.17 -13.24
CA PHE A 64 -12.57 3.02 -14.40
C PHE A 64 -11.32 3.24 -15.25
N GLY A 65 -10.17 3.56 -14.64
CA GLY A 65 -8.90 3.72 -15.36
C GLY A 65 -8.51 2.47 -16.13
N ILE A 66 -8.61 1.29 -15.51
CA ILE A 66 -8.36 0.00 -16.17
C ILE A 66 -9.22 -0.16 -17.42
N SER A 67 -10.49 0.24 -17.38
CA SER A 67 -11.40 0.15 -18.55
C SER A 67 -11.04 1.13 -19.68
N LYS A 68 -10.10 2.06 -19.46
CA LYS A 68 -9.63 3.05 -20.44
C LYS A 68 -8.24 2.76 -20.96
N VAL A 69 -7.54 1.78 -20.37
CA VAL A 69 -6.22 1.33 -20.83
C VAL A 69 -6.35 0.69 -22.22
N ALA A 70 -5.40 0.99 -23.11
CA ALA A 70 -5.36 0.43 -24.46
C ALA A 70 -5.30 -1.10 -24.45
N GLU A 71 -5.93 -1.74 -25.42
CA GLU A 71 -6.05 -3.21 -25.48
C GLU A 71 -4.70 -3.92 -25.64
N ASP A 72 -3.77 -3.30 -26.34
CA ASP A 72 -2.41 -3.78 -26.60
C ASP A 72 -1.41 -3.48 -25.48
N SER A 73 -1.82 -2.80 -24.41
CA SER A 73 -0.96 -2.57 -23.24
C SER A 73 -0.61 -3.89 -22.57
N GLU A 74 0.67 -4.08 -22.20
CA GLU A 74 1.15 -5.27 -21.51
C GLU A 74 1.18 -5.10 -20.00
N ILE A 75 1.54 -3.90 -19.53
CA ILE A 75 1.74 -3.57 -18.11
C ILE A 75 0.94 -2.33 -17.74
N VAL A 76 0.26 -2.39 -16.61
CA VAL A 76 -0.47 -1.25 -16.02
C VAL A 76 0.19 -0.85 -14.72
N CYS A 77 0.68 0.39 -14.62
CA CYS A 77 1.32 0.96 -13.45
C CYS A 77 0.34 1.87 -12.69
N PHE A 78 0.15 1.64 -11.41
CA PHE A 78 -0.62 2.50 -10.51
C PHE A 78 0.33 3.31 -9.65
N LEU A 79 0.09 4.61 -9.59
CA LEU A 79 0.86 5.58 -8.80
C LEU A 79 -0.11 6.46 -8.01
N ASP A 80 0.24 6.80 -6.78
CA ASP A 80 -0.47 7.83 -6.04
C ASP A 80 -0.06 9.22 -6.55
N ASP A 81 -0.98 10.18 -6.57
CA ASP A 81 -0.79 11.51 -7.12
C ASP A 81 0.23 12.39 -6.36
N ASP A 82 0.70 11.93 -5.18
CA ASP A 82 1.72 12.58 -4.35
C ASP A 82 3.07 11.86 -4.36
N THR A 83 3.36 11.14 -5.45
CA THR A 83 4.66 10.51 -5.70
C THR A 83 5.48 11.29 -6.71
N VAL A 84 6.81 11.18 -6.64
CA VAL A 84 7.77 11.70 -7.62
C VAL A 84 8.75 10.59 -7.96
N LEU A 85 8.84 10.24 -9.23
CA LEU A 85 9.60 9.09 -9.72
C LEU A 85 11.07 9.43 -9.95
N GLU A 86 11.98 8.49 -9.66
CA GLU A 86 13.35 8.53 -10.18
C GLU A 86 13.33 8.27 -11.70
N SER A 87 14.33 8.77 -12.42
CA SER A 87 14.35 8.78 -13.90
C SER A 87 14.31 7.41 -14.58
N ASP A 88 14.68 6.36 -13.88
CA ASP A 88 14.72 4.97 -14.37
C ASP A 88 13.56 4.08 -13.86
N TYR A 89 12.56 4.70 -13.21
CA TYR A 89 11.46 3.98 -12.56
C TYR A 89 10.73 3.01 -13.51
N PHE A 90 10.26 3.48 -14.67
CA PHE A 90 9.58 2.60 -15.62
C PHE A 90 10.52 1.63 -16.29
N ALA A 91 11.75 2.04 -16.62
CA ALA A 91 12.74 1.15 -17.23
C ALA A 91 13.05 -0.06 -16.32
N GLU A 92 13.28 0.16 -15.02
CA GLU A 92 13.54 -0.91 -14.06
C GLU A 92 12.28 -1.74 -13.76
N THR A 93 11.09 -1.13 -13.80
CA THR A 93 9.80 -1.85 -13.69
C THR A 93 9.62 -2.82 -14.86
N ILE A 94 9.71 -2.34 -16.10
CA ILE A 94 9.54 -3.17 -17.32
C ILE A 94 10.62 -4.24 -17.40
N LYS A 95 11.86 -3.92 -17.13
CA LYS A 95 12.97 -4.89 -17.06
C LYS A 95 12.68 -6.03 -16.09
N THR A 96 12.06 -5.74 -14.94
CA THR A 96 11.69 -6.76 -13.96
C THR A 96 10.67 -7.76 -14.53
N PHE A 97 9.66 -7.28 -15.27
CA PHE A 97 8.69 -8.15 -15.95
C PHE A 97 9.31 -8.95 -17.10
N GLN A 98 10.24 -8.35 -17.85
CA GLN A 98 10.90 -9.00 -18.99
C GLN A 98 11.84 -10.12 -18.55
N THR A 99 12.56 -9.93 -17.44
CA THR A 99 13.52 -10.91 -16.92
C THR A 99 12.88 -12.03 -16.11
N ASN A 100 11.60 -11.89 -15.72
CA ASN A 100 10.90 -12.86 -14.85
C ASN A 100 9.47 -13.08 -15.36
N SER A 101 9.29 -14.09 -16.19
CA SER A 101 7.97 -14.39 -16.80
C SER A 101 6.90 -14.83 -15.81
N ASP A 102 7.29 -15.36 -14.64
CA ASP A 102 6.41 -15.79 -13.54
C ASP A 102 5.98 -14.62 -12.61
N VAL A 103 6.50 -13.40 -12.84
CA VAL A 103 6.10 -12.20 -12.09
C VAL A 103 4.83 -11.61 -12.69
N SER A 104 3.79 -11.49 -11.88
CA SER A 104 2.51 -10.82 -12.20
C SER A 104 2.42 -9.39 -11.67
N GLY A 105 3.13 -9.08 -10.58
CA GLY A 105 3.12 -7.77 -9.96
C GLY A 105 4.51 -7.28 -9.52
N VAL A 106 4.80 -5.99 -9.74
CA VAL A 106 6.05 -5.33 -9.37
C VAL A 106 5.74 -4.08 -8.56
N GLY A 107 6.40 -3.93 -7.41
CA GLY A 107 6.37 -2.72 -6.59
C GLY A 107 7.75 -2.07 -6.48
N GLY A 108 7.75 -0.78 -6.20
CA GLY A 108 8.94 0.02 -5.92
C GLY A 108 9.11 0.37 -4.45
N VAL A 109 10.11 1.20 -4.16
CA VAL A 109 10.46 1.66 -2.81
C VAL A 109 10.49 3.18 -2.73
N ALA A 110 9.96 3.73 -1.62
CA ALA A 110 10.00 5.17 -1.33
C ALA A 110 11.36 5.53 -0.71
N ILE A 111 12.15 6.34 -1.42
CA ILE A 111 13.51 6.70 -1.00
C ILE A 111 13.52 7.73 0.12
N ASN A 112 12.55 8.64 0.16
CA ASN A 112 12.42 9.65 1.22
C ASN A 112 11.90 9.09 2.56
N GLU A 113 11.39 7.86 2.56
CA GLU A 113 10.98 7.13 3.77
C GLU A 113 12.06 6.16 4.28
N TYR A 114 13.21 6.15 3.65
CA TYR A 114 14.29 5.20 3.91
C TYR A 114 14.89 5.37 5.31
N LYS A 115 14.88 4.30 6.10
CA LYS A 115 15.37 4.29 7.50
C LYS A 115 16.34 3.16 7.80
N TRP A 116 16.71 2.36 6.80
CA TRP A 116 17.67 1.28 6.95
C TRP A 116 19.10 1.82 7.05
N LYS A 117 19.93 1.16 7.84
CA LYS A 117 21.37 1.44 8.00
C LYS A 117 22.16 0.16 7.83
N LEU A 118 23.36 0.25 7.32
CA LEU A 118 24.29 -0.89 7.28
C LEU A 118 24.64 -1.36 8.69
N GLN A 119 24.72 -2.68 8.89
CA GLN A 119 25.14 -3.25 10.15
C GLN A 119 26.62 -2.92 10.38
N GLU A 120 26.95 -2.51 11.59
CA GLU A 120 28.30 -2.28 12.03
C GLU A 120 28.93 -3.60 12.47
N GLN A 121 30.23 -3.78 12.17
CA GLN A 121 30.96 -4.95 12.61
C GLN A 121 31.06 -4.99 14.14
N ASN A 122 30.91 -6.19 14.70
CA ASN A 122 30.98 -6.44 16.16
C ASN A 122 29.92 -5.77 17.04
N VAL A 123 28.83 -5.23 16.44
CA VAL A 123 27.70 -4.70 17.18
C VAL A 123 26.60 -5.76 17.35
N LEU A 124 26.23 -6.02 18.59
CA LEU A 124 25.08 -6.90 18.92
C LEU A 124 23.77 -6.10 18.94
N TYR A 125 22.93 -6.32 17.96
CA TYR A 125 21.63 -5.68 17.87
C TYR A 125 20.57 -6.44 18.65
N ASN A 126 19.87 -5.75 19.55
CA ASN A 126 18.73 -6.32 20.26
C ASN A 126 17.55 -6.57 19.30
N LYS A 127 17.27 -7.84 19.00
CA LYS A 127 16.23 -8.28 18.04
C LYS A 127 14.81 -7.82 18.37
N ASN A 128 14.54 -7.42 19.63
CA ASN A 128 13.25 -6.84 19.99
C ASN A 128 13.12 -5.36 19.59
N LYS A 129 14.25 -4.66 19.42
CA LYS A 129 14.29 -3.23 19.08
C LYS A 129 14.77 -2.95 17.66
N PHE A 130 15.44 -3.91 17.04
CA PHE A 130 16.00 -3.77 15.70
C PHE A 130 15.62 -4.98 14.84
N TYR A 131 15.21 -4.70 13.62
CA TYR A 131 15.01 -5.72 12.62
C TYR A 131 16.24 -5.77 11.71
N LEU A 132 16.77 -6.98 11.49
CA LEU A 132 17.96 -7.23 10.68
C LEU A 132 17.54 -7.91 9.38
N PHE A 133 18.02 -7.40 8.25
CA PHE A 133 17.73 -7.96 6.94
C PHE A 133 18.82 -7.61 5.94
N GLU A 134 19.39 -8.60 5.24
CA GLU A 134 20.37 -8.42 4.16
C GLU A 134 21.60 -7.54 4.53
N GLY A 135 22.13 -7.69 5.74
CA GLY A 135 23.27 -6.88 6.20
C GLY A 135 22.92 -5.46 6.63
N TYR A 136 21.63 -5.14 6.68
CA TYR A 136 21.10 -3.87 7.16
C TYR A 136 20.35 -4.05 8.47
N TYR A 137 20.21 -2.97 9.23
CA TYR A 137 19.31 -2.90 10.37
C TYR A 137 18.30 -1.76 10.24
N TYR A 138 17.13 -1.98 10.81
CA TYR A 138 16.03 -1.02 10.90
C TYR A 138 15.62 -0.91 12.37
N LYS A 139 15.59 0.33 12.92
CA LYS A 139 15.10 0.57 14.28
C LYS A 139 13.57 0.44 14.30
N GLU A 140 13.07 -0.52 15.05
CA GLU A 140 11.65 -0.79 15.15
C GLU A 140 10.88 0.32 15.89
N GLY A 141 9.72 0.68 15.38
CA GLY A 141 8.77 1.54 16.10
C GLY A 141 8.07 0.78 17.25
N LEU A 142 7.46 1.51 18.17
CA LEU A 142 6.81 0.96 19.38
C LEU A 142 5.87 -0.20 19.08
N ARG A 143 5.10 -0.13 18.00
CA ARG A 143 4.16 -1.18 17.57
C ARG A 143 4.86 -2.53 17.36
N ASN A 144 5.98 -2.54 16.67
CA ASN A 144 6.74 -3.76 16.39
C ASN A 144 7.56 -4.19 17.62
N VAL A 145 8.14 -3.23 18.36
CA VAL A 145 8.85 -3.52 19.62
C VAL A 145 7.96 -4.28 20.61
N MET A 146 6.74 -3.81 20.82
CA MET A 146 5.79 -4.48 21.72
C MET A 146 5.40 -5.85 21.20
N ARG A 147 5.20 -6.01 19.88
CA ARG A 147 4.91 -7.30 19.25
C ARG A 147 6.08 -8.27 19.39
N ASN A 148 7.32 -7.80 19.25
CA ASN A 148 8.52 -8.63 19.44
C ASN A 148 8.60 -9.16 20.88
N TYR A 149 8.44 -8.30 21.89
CA TYR A 149 8.48 -8.73 23.30
C TYR A 149 7.36 -9.70 23.66
N LEU A 150 6.19 -9.59 23.04
CA LEU A 150 5.04 -10.47 23.30
C LEU A 150 5.00 -11.72 22.40
N GLY A 151 6.02 -11.97 21.57
CA GLY A 151 6.03 -13.10 20.64
C GLY A 151 4.96 -13.04 19.54
N LEU A 152 4.45 -11.83 19.25
CA LEU A 152 3.39 -11.58 18.29
C LEU A 152 3.93 -11.04 16.93
N ALA A 153 5.22 -10.80 16.82
CA ALA A 153 5.83 -10.34 15.59
C ALA A 153 5.94 -11.47 14.54
N SER A 154 5.99 -11.08 13.26
CA SER A 154 6.25 -12.00 12.16
C SER A 154 7.75 -12.27 12.00
N ASN A 155 8.11 -13.52 11.74
CA ASN A 155 9.47 -13.91 11.33
C ASN A 155 9.66 -13.82 9.81
N LEU A 156 8.58 -13.54 9.05
CA LEU A 156 8.64 -13.36 7.61
C LEU A 156 9.25 -12.00 7.28
N GLY A 157 9.88 -11.91 6.10
CA GLY A 157 10.47 -10.68 5.57
C GLY A 157 9.46 -9.56 5.32
N PRO A 158 9.96 -8.37 4.93
CA PRO A 158 9.09 -7.27 4.50
C PRO A 158 8.16 -7.71 3.37
N GLY A 159 6.96 -7.14 3.30
CA GLY A 159 5.98 -7.45 2.26
C GLY A 159 5.34 -8.85 2.33
N LYS A 160 5.79 -9.74 3.22
CA LYS A 160 5.17 -11.06 3.44
C LYS A 160 4.10 -11.00 4.52
N MET A 161 2.95 -11.61 4.28
CA MET A 161 1.83 -11.66 5.20
C MET A 161 1.76 -13.03 5.89
N PRO A 162 1.93 -13.12 7.23
CA PRO A 162 1.80 -14.39 7.94
C PRO A 162 0.33 -14.84 8.03
N ASP A 163 0.09 -16.13 8.31
CA ASP A 163 -1.26 -16.72 8.41
C ASP A 163 -2.16 -16.10 9.48
N TYR A 164 -1.61 -15.31 10.37
CA TYR A 164 -2.37 -14.53 11.36
C TYR A 164 -2.48 -13.04 10.99
N SER A 165 -2.25 -12.67 9.70
CA SER A 165 -2.18 -11.28 9.24
C SER A 165 -1.00 -10.51 9.87
N HIS A 166 -1.02 -9.18 9.87
CA HIS A 166 -0.07 -8.34 10.60
C HIS A 166 1.42 -8.66 10.34
N GLY A 167 1.84 -8.61 9.09
CA GLY A 167 3.25 -8.69 8.70
C GLY A 167 4.09 -7.54 9.25
N ARG A 168 5.32 -7.42 8.80
CA ARG A 168 6.20 -6.30 9.16
C ARG A 168 5.81 -5.04 8.40
N THR A 169 5.77 -3.93 9.11
CA THR A 169 5.45 -2.60 8.58
C THR A 169 6.73 -1.81 8.30
N CYS A 170 7.62 -2.35 7.49
CA CYS A 170 8.83 -1.67 7.01
C CYS A 170 9.02 -1.96 5.52
N GLY A 171 9.60 -1.00 4.80
CA GLY A 171 10.05 -1.21 3.41
C GLY A 171 11.30 -2.08 3.34
N PHE A 172 11.92 -2.14 2.17
CA PHE A 172 13.17 -2.89 1.93
C PHE A 172 14.39 -1.99 2.02
N PRO A 173 15.58 -2.53 2.38
CA PRO A 173 16.84 -1.84 2.17
C PRO A 173 17.15 -1.71 0.68
N MET A 174 17.84 -0.65 0.28
CA MET A 174 18.20 -0.36 -1.12
C MET A 174 19.40 -1.20 -1.56
N THR A 175 19.19 -2.50 -1.68
CA THR A 175 20.24 -3.48 -2.05
C THR A 175 20.47 -3.60 -3.55
N GLY A 176 19.60 -3.01 -4.39
CA GLY A 176 19.58 -3.26 -5.83
C GLY A 176 18.97 -4.62 -6.22
N LYS A 177 18.48 -5.41 -5.24
CA LYS A 177 17.87 -6.73 -5.45
C LYS A 177 16.35 -6.64 -5.62
N THR A 178 15.80 -7.74 -6.13
CA THR A 178 14.35 -7.99 -6.22
C THR A 178 13.95 -9.02 -5.16
N TYR A 179 12.86 -8.77 -4.45
CA TYR A 179 12.35 -9.62 -3.36
C TYR A 179 10.93 -10.07 -3.66
N GLU A 180 10.68 -11.37 -3.53
CA GLU A 180 9.32 -11.91 -3.62
C GLU A 180 8.51 -11.51 -2.38
N VAL A 181 7.30 -10.99 -2.62
CA VAL A 181 6.39 -10.48 -1.58
C VAL A 181 4.97 -11.04 -1.77
N ASP A 182 4.14 -10.90 -0.76
CA ASP A 182 2.69 -11.13 -0.89
C ASP A 182 1.96 -9.82 -1.20
N LEU A 183 2.45 -8.71 -0.67
CA LEU A 183 1.79 -7.40 -0.69
C LEU A 183 2.63 -6.37 -1.43
N LEU A 184 2.01 -5.65 -2.35
CA LEU A 184 2.52 -4.41 -2.95
C LEU A 184 1.83 -3.22 -2.27
N ILE A 185 2.44 -2.04 -2.34
CA ILE A 185 1.90 -0.82 -1.73
C ILE A 185 1.32 0.06 -2.83
N GLY A 186 0.13 0.61 -2.58
CA GLY A 186 -0.67 1.36 -3.55
C GLY A 186 0.03 2.55 -4.21
N MET A 187 1.02 3.15 -3.53
CA MET A 187 1.84 4.25 -4.07
C MET A 187 2.69 3.84 -5.30
N SER A 188 3.00 2.54 -5.43
CA SER A 188 3.86 1.99 -6.48
C SER A 188 3.54 0.51 -6.66
N MET A 189 2.55 0.21 -7.48
CA MET A 189 2.22 -1.16 -7.85
C MET A 189 1.93 -1.24 -9.35
N SER A 190 2.56 -2.19 -10.00
CA SER A 190 2.41 -2.44 -11.43
C SER A 190 2.05 -3.90 -11.64
N PHE A 191 1.18 -4.19 -12.59
CA PHE A 191 0.74 -5.56 -12.87
C PHE A 191 0.70 -5.81 -14.37
N ARG A 192 0.85 -7.08 -14.77
CA ARG A 192 0.53 -7.49 -16.14
C ARG A 192 -0.95 -7.21 -16.42
N LYS A 193 -1.25 -6.64 -17.59
CA LYS A 193 -2.63 -6.31 -17.98
C LYS A 193 -3.54 -7.53 -17.93
N SER A 194 -3.03 -8.72 -18.30
CA SER A 194 -3.76 -9.98 -18.25
C SER A 194 -4.33 -10.36 -16.88
N VAL A 195 -3.80 -9.80 -15.79
CA VAL A 195 -4.37 -9.97 -14.44
C VAL A 195 -5.73 -9.27 -14.35
N PHE A 196 -5.89 -8.10 -14.99
CA PHE A 196 -7.14 -7.32 -14.96
C PHE A 196 -8.24 -7.93 -15.85
N ASP A 197 -7.90 -8.84 -16.77
CA ASP A 197 -8.87 -9.64 -17.50
C ASP A 197 -9.56 -10.69 -16.60
N LYS A 198 -8.98 -10.97 -15.44
CA LYS A 198 -9.44 -11.99 -14.48
C LYS A 198 -9.99 -11.39 -13.18
N ILE A 199 -9.37 -10.33 -12.66
CA ILE A 199 -9.77 -9.69 -11.40
C ILE A 199 -9.72 -8.16 -11.52
N ASN A 200 -10.60 -7.50 -10.77
CA ASN A 200 -10.66 -6.06 -10.60
C ASN A 200 -10.45 -5.69 -9.12
N PHE A 201 -10.23 -4.40 -8.82
CA PHE A 201 -10.27 -3.92 -7.44
C PHE A 201 -11.64 -4.17 -6.82
N SER A 202 -11.64 -4.74 -5.61
CA SER A 202 -12.87 -5.19 -4.95
C SER A 202 -13.77 -4.02 -4.55
N ARG A 203 -15.06 -4.12 -4.86
CA ARG A 203 -16.09 -3.16 -4.43
C ARG A 203 -16.23 -3.05 -2.90
N PHE A 204 -15.72 -4.03 -2.15
CA PHE A 204 -15.70 -3.97 -0.69
C PHE A 204 -14.93 -2.76 -0.16
N PHE A 205 -13.93 -2.27 -0.90
CA PHE A 205 -13.10 -1.12 -0.53
C PHE A 205 -13.56 0.20 -1.15
N GLU A 206 -14.76 0.27 -1.73
CA GLU A 206 -15.31 1.53 -2.25
C GLU A 206 -15.33 2.62 -1.16
N GLY A 207 -15.06 3.85 -1.55
CA GLY A 207 -14.84 4.99 -0.67
C GLY A 207 -13.35 5.29 -0.47
N TYR A 208 -12.86 5.22 0.77
CA TYR A 208 -11.48 5.57 1.09
C TYR A 208 -10.42 4.56 0.58
N GLY A 209 -10.79 3.31 0.41
CA GLY A 209 -9.94 2.30 -0.19
C GLY A 209 -8.88 1.65 0.73
N LEU A 210 -8.91 1.88 2.04
CA LEU A 210 -7.91 1.34 2.96
C LEU A 210 -7.72 -0.18 2.81
N TYR A 211 -6.50 -0.65 2.51
CA TYR A 211 -6.08 -2.05 2.24
C TYR A 211 -6.59 -2.65 0.91
N GLU A 212 -7.04 -1.83 -0.03
CA GLU A 212 -7.42 -2.32 -1.36
C GLU A 212 -6.22 -2.87 -2.14
N ASP A 213 -5.04 -2.30 -1.92
CA ASP A 213 -3.76 -2.73 -2.45
C ASP A 213 -3.35 -4.12 -1.94
N ALA A 214 -3.53 -4.35 -0.63
CA ALA A 214 -3.28 -5.64 -0.02
C ALA A 214 -4.25 -6.73 -0.52
N ASP A 215 -5.55 -6.40 -0.66
CA ASP A 215 -6.55 -7.27 -1.25
C ASP A 215 -6.18 -7.66 -2.68
N PHE A 216 -5.90 -6.67 -3.52
CA PHE A 216 -5.57 -6.91 -4.92
C PHE A 216 -4.29 -7.72 -5.06
N SER A 217 -3.23 -7.36 -4.30
CA SER A 217 -1.95 -8.08 -4.30
C SER A 217 -2.12 -9.56 -3.97
N LEU A 218 -2.88 -9.88 -2.91
CA LEU A 218 -3.11 -11.28 -2.50
C LEU A 218 -3.89 -12.06 -3.56
N ARG A 219 -4.89 -11.44 -4.19
CA ARG A 219 -5.66 -12.10 -5.26
C ARG A 219 -4.85 -12.27 -6.54
N ALA A 220 -3.92 -11.35 -6.81
CA ALA A 220 -3.04 -11.42 -7.96
C ALA A 220 -2.02 -12.58 -7.88
N LEU A 221 -1.70 -13.08 -6.67
CA LEU A 221 -0.77 -14.21 -6.49
C LEU A 221 -1.21 -15.51 -7.18
N GLN A 222 -2.49 -15.66 -7.54
CA GLN A 222 -2.95 -16.83 -8.31
C GLN A 222 -2.54 -16.78 -9.81
N PHE A 223 -2.05 -15.65 -10.29
CA PHE A 223 -1.62 -15.45 -11.68
C PHE A 223 -0.10 -15.32 -11.84
N GLY A 224 0.64 -15.35 -10.74
CA GLY A 224 2.09 -15.23 -10.71
C GLY A 224 2.57 -14.62 -9.41
N LYS A 225 3.87 -14.34 -9.32
CA LYS A 225 4.49 -13.76 -8.13
C LYS A 225 4.36 -12.25 -8.09
N ASN A 226 4.23 -11.70 -6.90
CA ASN A 226 4.49 -10.28 -6.66
C ASN A 226 5.93 -10.11 -6.18
N VAL A 227 6.61 -9.07 -6.66
CA VAL A 227 7.96 -8.73 -6.25
C VAL A 227 8.12 -7.24 -5.96
N VAL A 228 9.03 -6.89 -5.06
CA VAL A 228 9.52 -5.51 -4.90
C VAL A 228 10.94 -5.45 -5.43
N ASN A 229 11.16 -4.62 -6.46
CA ASN A 229 12.50 -4.32 -6.97
C ASN A 229 13.00 -3.01 -6.34
N THR A 230 14.10 -3.08 -5.59
CA THR A 230 14.67 -1.94 -4.88
C THR A 230 15.40 -0.94 -5.78
N LYS A 231 15.46 -1.19 -7.11
CA LYS A 231 15.87 -0.23 -8.13
C LYS A 231 14.69 0.60 -8.66
N VAL A 232 13.45 0.12 -8.51
CA VAL A 232 12.24 0.88 -8.83
C VAL A 232 12.00 1.87 -7.70
N ARG A 233 12.36 3.14 -7.90
CA ARG A 233 12.47 4.15 -6.84
C ARG A 233 11.58 5.35 -7.09
N LEU A 234 11.01 5.86 -6.03
CA LEU A 234 10.23 7.08 -6.02
C LEU A 234 10.33 7.79 -4.67
N SER A 235 9.90 9.04 -4.60
CA SER A 235 9.59 9.75 -3.34
C SER A 235 8.08 9.82 -3.14
N HIS A 236 7.60 9.67 -1.89
CA HIS A 236 6.19 9.71 -1.53
C HIS A 236 5.93 10.75 -0.45
N PHE A 237 5.03 11.71 -0.68
CA PHE A 237 4.91 12.93 0.12
C PHE A 237 3.74 12.98 1.11
N HIS A 238 2.87 11.96 1.11
CA HIS A 238 1.76 11.81 2.09
C HIS A 238 0.87 13.05 2.25
N ALA A 239 0.34 13.60 1.17
CA ALA A 239 -0.51 14.77 1.26
C ALA A 239 -1.71 14.56 2.20
N PRO A 240 -2.03 15.54 3.09
CA PRO A 240 -2.93 15.31 4.24
C PRO A 240 -4.42 15.30 3.91
N SER A 241 -4.83 15.68 2.69
CA SER A 241 -6.23 15.80 2.29
C SER A 241 -6.89 14.44 1.97
N GLY A 242 -8.22 14.38 2.02
CA GLY A 242 -9.01 13.21 1.60
C GLY A 242 -9.16 12.11 2.67
N ARG A 243 -8.68 12.31 3.89
CA ARG A 243 -8.80 11.30 4.96
C ARG A 243 -10.18 11.30 5.59
N PRO A 244 -10.78 10.11 5.89
CA PRO A 244 -12.05 10.02 6.59
C PRO A 244 -11.91 10.49 8.05
N ASN A 245 -13.06 10.70 8.73
CA ASN A 245 -12.99 10.95 10.17
C ASN A 245 -12.35 9.75 10.90
N GLN A 246 -11.66 10.04 12.01
CA GLN A 246 -10.82 9.05 12.68
C GLN A 246 -11.59 7.86 13.25
N TYR A 247 -12.85 8.04 13.65
CA TYR A 247 -13.71 6.94 14.10
C TYR A 247 -13.96 5.93 12.96
N GLN A 248 -14.36 6.41 11.79
CA GLN A 248 -14.58 5.57 10.62
C GLN A 248 -13.27 4.92 10.13
N TYR A 249 -12.16 5.69 10.18
CA TYR A 249 -10.85 5.15 9.87
C TYR A 249 -10.49 3.99 10.81
N GLY A 250 -10.70 4.14 12.11
CA GLY A 250 -10.46 3.07 13.10
C GLY A 250 -11.30 1.82 12.81
N LYS A 251 -12.58 1.97 12.46
CA LYS A 251 -13.42 0.86 12.03
C LYS A 251 -12.86 0.16 10.78
N MET A 252 -12.48 0.93 9.76
CA MET A 252 -11.90 0.37 8.54
C MET A 252 -10.61 -0.40 8.79
N VAL A 253 -9.71 0.10 9.65
CA VAL A 253 -8.46 -0.60 10.00
C VAL A 253 -8.73 -2.03 10.47
N VAL A 254 -9.75 -2.24 11.28
CA VAL A 254 -10.08 -3.56 11.81
C VAL A 254 -10.90 -4.38 10.81
N LYS A 255 -11.95 -3.81 10.24
CA LYS A 255 -12.84 -4.50 9.29
C LYS A 255 -12.11 -4.93 8.03
N ASN A 256 -11.41 -4.00 7.38
CA ASN A 256 -10.72 -4.27 6.12
C ASN A 256 -9.50 -5.18 6.36
N GLY A 257 -8.76 -4.96 7.47
CA GLY A 257 -7.66 -5.85 7.86
C GLY A 257 -8.12 -7.29 8.11
N TRP A 258 -9.29 -7.47 8.74
CA TRP A 258 -9.91 -8.79 8.91
C TRP A 258 -10.31 -9.40 7.57
N TYR A 259 -10.91 -8.64 6.68
CA TYR A 259 -11.31 -9.10 5.35
C TYR A 259 -10.10 -9.58 4.54
N VAL A 260 -9.03 -8.76 4.44
CA VAL A 260 -7.80 -9.11 3.75
C VAL A 260 -7.13 -10.34 4.37
N TRP A 261 -7.13 -10.45 5.70
CA TRP A 261 -6.64 -11.67 6.38
C TRP A 261 -7.39 -12.92 5.92
N ARG A 262 -8.72 -12.83 5.74
CA ARG A 262 -9.55 -13.98 5.35
C ARG A 262 -9.37 -14.35 3.87
N ILE A 263 -8.90 -13.45 3.04
CA ILE A 263 -8.47 -13.77 1.67
C ILE A 263 -7.22 -14.66 1.70
N LYS A 264 -6.20 -14.27 2.45
CA LYS A 264 -4.97 -15.06 2.62
C LYS A 264 -5.25 -16.39 3.33
N THR A 265 -6.01 -16.33 4.41
CA THR A 265 -6.24 -17.47 5.31
C THR A 265 -7.75 -17.67 5.53
N PRO A 266 -8.46 -18.32 4.60
CA PRO A 266 -9.92 -18.51 4.70
C PRO A 266 -10.35 -19.26 5.95
N ASN A 267 -9.58 -20.26 6.40
CA ASN A 267 -9.84 -21.11 7.54
C ASN A 267 -8.69 -21.06 8.57
N PRO A 268 -8.52 -19.94 9.32
CA PRO A 268 -7.42 -19.81 10.25
C PRO A 268 -7.56 -20.77 11.43
N SER A 269 -6.43 -21.35 11.85
CA SER A 269 -6.33 -22.16 13.07
C SER A 269 -6.69 -21.34 14.31
N PHE A 270 -7.00 -22.01 15.43
CA PHE A 270 -7.23 -21.34 16.70
C PHE A 270 -6.06 -20.43 17.11
N LYS A 271 -4.82 -20.90 16.93
CA LYS A 271 -3.59 -20.13 17.20
C LYS A 271 -3.53 -18.86 16.37
N ASN A 272 -3.86 -18.92 15.08
CA ASN A 272 -3.85 -17.74 14.19
C ASN A 272 -4.97 -16.77 14.56
N ARG A 273 -6.16 -17.26 14.94
CA ARG A 273 -7.26 -16.44 15.47
C ARG A 273 -6.85 -15.74 16.76
N PHE A 274 -6.23 -16.46 17.69
CA PHE A 274 -5.75 -15.86 18.93
C PHE A 274 -4.72 -14.76 18.65
N LYS A 275 -3.71 -15.02 17.81
CA LYS A 275 -2.69 -14.03 17.46
C LYS A 275 -3.29 -12.79 16.78
N TRP A 276 -4.21 -12.96 15.83
CA TRP A 276 -4.88 -11.85 15.16
C TRP A 276 -5.61 -10.96 16.17
N ASN A 277 -6.40 -11.55 17.07
CA ASN A 277 -7.12 -10.81 18.11
C ASN A 277 -6.16 -10.11 19.07
N ALA A 278 -5.13 -10.80 19.56
CA ALA A 278 -4.14 -10.25 20.48
C ALA A 278 -3.41 -9.04 19.87
N ILE A 279 -3.01 -9.13 18.58
CA ILE A 279 -2.35 -8.01 17.89
C ILE A 279 -3.33 -6.86 17.66
N THR A 280 -4.56 -7.14 17.26
CA THR A 280 -5.59 -6.11 17.03
C THR A 280 -5.86 -5.31 18.31
N ILE A 281 -6.02 -6.01 19.46
CA ILE A 281 -6.18 -5.38 20.78
C ILE A 281 -4.94 -4.58 21.15
N LEU A 282 -3.75 -5.17 21.05
CA LEU A 282 -2.48 -4.51 21.37
C LEU A 282 -2.32 -3.20 20.56
N LEU A 283 -2.53 -3.26 19.25
CA LEU A 283 -2.41 -2.07 18.41
C LEU A 283 -3.49 -1.01 18.70
N THR A 284 -4.67 -1.43 19.14
CA THR A 284 -5.73 -0.53 19.60
C THR A 284 -5.34 0.14 20.92
N LEU A 285 -4.78 -0.60 21.87
CA LEU A 285 -4.29 -0.05 23.13
C LEU A 285 -3.11 0.92 22.93
N ILE A 286 -2.17 0.60 22.04
CA ILE A 286 -1.09 1.52 21.66
C ILE A 286 -1.66 2.80 21.04
N ARG A 287 -2.67 2.70 20.17
CA ARG A 287 -3.33 3.89 19.60
C ARG A 287 -4.06 4.69 20.67
N PHE A 288 -4.71 4.02 21.61
CA PHE A 288 -5.36 4.67 22.76
C PHE A 288 -4.34 5.40 23.66
N SER A 289 -3.17 4.80 23.95
CA SER A 289 -2.13 5.45 24.75
C SER A 289 -1.61 6.75 24.11
N ASN A 290 -1.66 6.87 22.79
CA ASN A 290 -1.32 8.12 22.09
C ASN A 290 -2.26 9.29 22.47
N THR A 291 -3.44 9.02 23.05
CA THR A 291 -4.31 10.07 23.60
C THR A 291 -3.61 10.92 24.68
N PHE A 292 -2.63 10.34 25.35
CA PHE A 292 -1.87 11.03 26.41
C PHE A 292 -0.57 11.67 25.89
N THR A 293 -0.02 11.19 24.79
CA THR A 293 1.32 11.54 24.31
C THR A 293 1.35 12.28 22.98
N ASP A 294 0.32 12.12 22.13
CA ASP A 294 0.27 12.71 20.80
C ASP A 294 -0.29 14.14 20.81
N LYS A 295 0.13 14.96 19.82
CA LYS A 295 -0.46 16.28 19.57
C LYS A 295 -1.94 16.17 19.18
N SER A 296 -2.34 15.09 18.52
CA SER A 296 -3.71 14.82 18.04
C SER A 296 -4.51 13.92 18.99
N LYS A 297 -4.61 14.26 20.26
CA LYS A 297 -5.26 13.46 21.32
C LYS A 297 -6.67 12.98 20.93
N LYS A 298 -7.53 13.89 20.44
CA LYS A 298 -8.89 13.58 20.02
C LYS A 298 -8.93 12.56 18.88
N ALA A 299 -8.01 12.69 17.91
CA ALA A 299 -7.90 11.76 16.78
C ALA A 299 -7.49 10.36 17.26
N ALA A 300 -6.51 10.26 18.17
CA ALA A 300 -6.08 8.99 18.73
C ALA A 300 -7.21 8.30 19.52
N LEU A 301 -7.95 9.05 20.34
CA LEU A 301 -9.07 8.53 21.11
C LEU A 301 -10.20 8.02 20.19
N THR A 302 -10.64 8.84 19.25
CA THR A 302 -11.77 8.48 18.36
C THR A 302 -11.42 7.32 17.43
N GLU A 303 -10.19 7.25 16.93
CA GLU A 303 -9.72 6.11 16.14
C GLU A 303 -9.68 4.82 16.96
N SER A 304 -9.11 4.85 18.17
CA SER A 304 -9.04 3.67 19.03
C SER A 304 -10.43 3.16 19.42
N PHE A 305 -11.38 4.05 19.64
CA PHE A 305 -12.78 3.71 19.90
C PHE A 305 -13.42 3.05 18.66
N GLY A 306 -13.20 3.59 17.46
CA GLY A 306 -13.65 2.98 16.20
C GLY A 306 -13.11 1.56 16.02
N ARG A 307 -11.82 1.34 16.32
CA ARG A 307 -11.18 0.01 16.26
C ARG A 307 -11.83 -0.97 17.25
N MET A 308 -12.09 -0.54 18.48
CA MET A 308 -12.70 -1.38 19.50
C MET A 308 -14.13 -1.80 19.14
N VAL A 309 -14.93 -0.85 18.66
CA VAL A 309 -16.31 -1.12 18.24
C VAL A 309 -16.36 -2.12 17.08
N GLU A 310 -15.50 -1.95 16.08
CA GLU A 310 -15.48 -2.89 14.94
C GLU A 310 -14.95 -4.27 15.34
N TRP A 311 -13.90 -4.34 16.17
CA TRP A 311 -13.40 -5.61 16.71
C TRP A 311 -14.48 -6.36 17.45
N TRP A 312 -15.24 -5.69 18.32
CA TRP A 312 -16.38 -6.27 19.03
C TRP A 312 -17.46 -6.77 18.05
N THR A 313 -17.79 -5.95 17.04
CA THR A 313 -18.76 -6.30 16.01
C THR A 313 -18.35 -7.60 15.27
N LEU A 314 -17.08 -7.75 14.92
CA LEU A 314 -16.57 -8.94 14.23
C LEU A 314 -16.59 -10.21 15.10
N ILE A 315 -16.41 -10.08 16.43
CA ILE A 315 -16.44 -11.22 17.32
C ILE A 315 -17.86 -11.72 17.56
N PHE A 316 -18.80 -10.82 17.80
CA PHE A 316 -20.15 -11.17 18.27
C PHE A 316 -21.19 -11.24 17.16
N ASN A 317 -20.94 -10.65 15.99
CA ASN A 317 -21.89 -10.68 14.88
C ASN A 317 -21.59 -11.80 13.89
N LYS A 318 -22.23 -12.97 14.08
CA LYS A 318 -22.07 -14.18 13.24
C LYS A 318 -22.37 -13.96 11.75
N LYS A 319 -23.19 -12.96 11.37
CA LYS A 319 -23.54 -12.65 9.97
C LYS A 319 -22.42 -11.96 9.19
N LYS A 320 -21.38 -11.46 9.85
CA LYS A 320 -20.25 -10.77 9.22
C LYS A 320 -18.96 -11.60 9.20
N ARG A 321 -19.00 -12.84 9.67
CA ARG A 321 -17.92 -13.81 9.59
C ARG A 321 -17.97 -14.53 8.21
#